data_a710c66954fbcfbc4f48e759ebd4c0f2
#
_entry.id   a710c66954fbcfbc4f48e759ebd4c0f2
#
_cell.length_a   1.000
_cell.length_b   1.000
_cell.length_c   1.000
_cell.angle_alpha   90.00
_cell.angle_beta   90.00
_cell.angle_gamma   90.00
#
_symmetry.space_group_name_H-M   'P 1'
#
loop_
_entity.id
_entity.type
_entity.pdbx_description
1 polymer ?
#
loop_
_entity_poly.entity_id
_entity_poly.type
_entity_poly.pdbx_seq_one_letter_code
_entity_poly.pdbx_strand_id
1 'polypeptide(L)'
;MELKVKNRQDLKARALLLGDRLDLKLFKIADCLATTPLTIQVDNGGGIAVLFRYGVAVFFGVPTLDEVRFVEMLRPLLTNPYVTPEIEELEIHSGKGGIGVQSGAVSLDDISLEKLQIIADALSKNLVLKLYEKKVAGEFDKIEPLAQDLATNGKVSAGSKKLLSKIGSMLLIEHRMVGRAEIGDKPETLWDNPNLEGLYASLEDEFELIERQSALDRKLGLISDTAQTLADVWDNKQLHKLEWYVIGLIVFEIFISLFELSGKFWK
;
A
#
# COMPACT_ATOMS: atom_id res chain seq x y z
N MET A 1 12.52 -15.68 30.02
CA MET A 1 12.94 -16.56 28.93
C MET A 1 14.06 -15.86 28.17
N GLU A 2 15.30 -16.37 28.18
CA GLU A 2 16.41 -15.70 27.52
C GLU A 2 16.28 -15.83 26.01
N LEU A 3 16.37 -14.69 25.30
CA LEU A 3 16.41 -14.67 23.84
C LEU A 3 17.70 -15.37 23.36
N LYS A 4 17.58 -16.55 22.80
CA LYS A 4 18.73 -17.30 22.23
C LYS A 4 19.46 -16.53 21.11
N VAL A 5 18.77 -15.54 20.50
CA VAL A 5 19.33 -14.65 19.46
C VAL A 5 20.35 -13.66 20.06
N LYS A 6 20.28 -13.40 21.38
CA LYS A 6 21.07 -12.37 22.09
C LYS A 6 22.61 -12.56 21.99
N ASN A 7 23.05 -13.78 21.75
CA ASN A 7 24.47 -14.11 21.67
C ASN A 7 25.02 -14.20 20.24
N ARG A 8 24.24 -13.84 19.22
CA ARG A 8 24.70 -13.83 17.83
C ARG A 8 25.36 -12.49 17.51
N GLN A 9 26.54 -12.51 16.88
CA GLN A 9 27.22 -11.29 16.43
C GLN A 9 26.61 -10.76 15.12
N ASP A 10 26.17 -11.68 14.26
CA ASP A 10 25.54 -11.35 12.99
C ASP A 10 24.16 -12.00 12.91
N LEU A 11 23.18 -11.22 12.49
CA LEU A 11 21.80 -11.63 12.34
C LEU A 11 21.24 -11.10 11.03
N LYS A 12 20.52 -11.92 10.30
CA LYS A 12 19.81 -11.50 9.10
C LYS A 12 18.34 -11.33 9.42
N ALA A 13 17.80 -10.15 9.11
CA ALA A 13 16.38 -9.89 9.10
C ALA A 13 15.82 -10.09 7.67
N ARG A 14 14.69 -10.76 7.55
CA ARG A 14 13.95 -10.93 6.29
C ARG A 14 12.50 -10.57 6.51
N ALA A 15 12.03 -9.55 5.82
CA ALA A 15 10.63 -9.16 5.78
C ALA A 15 9.96 -9.76 4.53
N LEU A 16 8.80 -10.40 4.72
CA LEU A 16 8.00 -10.99 3.67
C LEU A 16 6.59 -10.38 3.70
N LEU A 17 6.16 -9.81 2.59
CA LEU A 17 4.79 -9.37 2.42
C LEU A 17 3.97 -10.52 1.81
N LEU A 18 3.16 -11.15 2.64
CA LEU A 18 2.50 -12.42 2.37
C LEU A 18 1.10 -12.25 1.77
N GLY A 19 0.45 -11.13 2.00
CA GLY A 19 -0.91 -10.88 1.54
C GLY A 19 -1.43 -9.51 1.97
N ASP A 20 -2.70 -9.25 1.71
CA ASP A 20 -3.31 -7.96 2.01
C ASP A 20 -3.50 -7.72 3.52
N ARG A 21 -3.76 -8.77 4.30
CA ARG A 21 -4.01 -8.71 5.74
C ARG A 21 -3.75 -10.05 6.38
N LEU A 22 -3.27 -10.02 7.64
CA LEU A 22 -3.05 -11.19 8.49
C LEU A 22 -3.97 -11.09 9.72
N ASP A 23 -4.83 -12.08 9.94
CA ASP A 23 -5.70 -12.13 11.11
C ASP A 23 -4.98 -12.72 12.31
N LEU A 24 -4.36 -11.84 13.10
CA LEU A 24 -3.61 -12.22 14.30
C LEU A 24 -4.49 -12.67 15.47
N LYS A 25 -5.81 -12.44 15.43
CA LYS A 25 -6.73 -12.85 16.53
C LYS A 25 -6.89 -14.35 16.61
N LEU A 26 -6.77 -15.03 15.48
CA LEU A 26 -6.87 -16.48 15.39
C LEU A 26 -5.55 -17.18 15.71
N PHE A 27 -4.48 -16.42 15.85
CA PHE A 27 -3.14 -16.96 16.07
C PHE A 27 -2.90 -17.18 17.57
N LYS A 28 -3.17 -18.39 18.03
CA LYS A 28 -2.91 -18.80 19.42
C LYS A 28 -1.62 -19.63 19.45
N ILE A 29 -0.53 -19.04 19.95
CA ILE A 29 0.74 -19.74 20.13
C ILE A 29 1.21 -19.66 21.58
N ALA A 30 1.78 -20.74 22.05
CA ALA A 30 2.34 -20.86 23.40
C ALA A 30 3.61 -19.99 23.61
N ASP A 31 4.35 -19.68 22.53
CA ASP A 31 5.67 -19.04 22.58
C ASP A 31 5.61 -17.55 22.18
N CYS A 32 4.58 -16.83 22.64
CA CYS A 32 4.43 -15.39 22.44
C CYS A 32 5.41 -14.62 23.34
N LEU A 33 6.31 -13.82 22.73
CA LEU A 33 7.27 -12.97 23.41
C LEU A 33 6.71 -11.57 23.69
N ALA A 34 5.90 -11.03 22.76
CA ALA A 34 5.22 -9.76 22.89
C ALA A 34 3.94 -9.75 22.02
N THR A 35 2.97 -8.92 22.44
CA THR A 35 1.66 -8.82 21.75
C THR A 35 1.56 -7.66 20.79
N THR A 36 2.38 -6.62 20.96
CA THR A 36 2.34 -5.40 20.13
C THR A 36 3.76 -4.90 19.84
N PRO A 37 4.26 -5.13 18.61
CA PRO A 37 3.75 -6.03 17.58
C PRO A 37 3.83 -7.50 18.01
N LEU A 38 2.95 -8.36 17.47
CA LEU A 38 2.97 -9.78 17.82
C LEU A 38 4.32 -10.40 17.46
N THR A 39 5.05 -10.76 18.48
CA THR A 39 6.41 -11.31 18.37
C THR A 39 6.45 -12.70 18.95
N ILE A 40 6.98 -13.63 18.19
CA ILE A 40 6.92 -15.07 18.47
C ILE A 40 8.30 -15.69 18.31
N GLN A 41 8.63 -16.62 19.16
CA GLN A 41 9.78 -17.48 18.95
C GLN A 41 9.44 -18.55 17.93
N VAL A 42 10.22 -18.61 16.84
CA VAL A 42 10.10 -19.64 15.81
C VAL A 42 11.14 -20.70 16.10
N ASP A 43 10.66 -21.92 16.36
CA ASP A 43 11.45 -23.11 16.60
C ASP A 43 12.32 -23.14 17.88
N ASN A 44 12.94 -24.35 18.13
CA ASN A 44 13.90 -24.56 19.21
C ASN A 44 15.27 -23.90 18.94
N GLY A 45 15.53 -23.37 17.75
CA GLY A 45 16.80 -22.74 17.33
C GLY A 45 16.92 -21.26 17.76
N GLY A 46 15.84 -20.65 18.23
CA GLY A 46 15.83 -19.29 18.77
C GLY A 46 15.65 -18.19 17.75
N GLY A 47 15.16 -18.49 16.54
CA GLY A 47 14.71 -17.49 15.58
C GLY A 47 13.46 -16.78 16.09
N ILE A 48 13.24 -15.53 15.63
CA ILE A 48 12.11 -14.68 16.02
C ILE A 48 11.33 -14.29 14.77
N ALA A 49 9.99 -14.30 14.86
CA ALA A 49 9.10 -13.73 13.88
C ALA A 49 8.31 -12.58 14.50
N VAL A 50 8.26 -11.45 13.84
CA VAL A 50 7.41 -10.29 14.16
C VAL A 50 6.33 -10.19 13.09
N LEU A 51 5.06 -10.20 13.52
CA LEU A 51 3.91 -10.29 12.63
C LEU A 51 3.10 -8.99 12.67
N PHE A 52 2.78 -8.48 11.49
CA PHE A 52 1.99 -7.27 11.32
C PHE A 52 0.63 -7.56 10.68
N ARG A 53 -0.43 -6.90 11.15
CA ARG A 53 -1.80 -7.08 10.66
C ARG A 53 -1.97 -6.78 9.17
N TYR A 54 -1.12 -5.95 8.60
CA TYR A 54 -1.12 -5.60 7.17
C TYR A 54 -0.40 -6.62 6.29
N GLY A 55 -0.23 -7.86 6.79
CA GLY A 55 0.19 -8.99 6.00
C GLY A 55 1.70 -9.16 5.87
N VAL A 56 2.50 -8.46 6.68
CA VAL A 56 3.96 -8.62 6.72
C VAL A 56 4.37 -9.51 7.88
N ALA A 57 5.34 -10.38 7.62
CA ALA A 57 6.08 -11.13 8.63
C ALA A 57 7.58 -10.82 8.51
N VAL A 58 8.23 -10.49 9.62
CA VAL A 58 9.67 -10.21 9.66
C VAL A 58 10.35 -11.27 10.50
N PHE A 59 11.30 -11.96 9.91
CA PHE A 59 12.04 -13.07 10.51
C PHE A 59 13.46 -12.65 10.88
N PHE A 60 13.91 -13.01 12.07
CA PHE A 60 15.26 -12.75 12.56
C PHE A 60 15.96 -14.07 12.89
N GLY A 61 17.01 -14.39 12.15
CA GLY A 61 17.83 -15.58 12.36
C GLY A 61 17.08 -16.90 12.25
N VAL A 62 15.97 -16.93 11.52
CA VAL A 62 15.18 -18.14 11.23
C VAL A 62 15.80 -18.85 10.02
N PRO A 63 16.08 -20.17 10.11
CA PRO A 63 16.49 -20.95 8.95
C PRO A 63 15.41 -20.95 7.85
N THR A 64 15.82 -20.94 6.57
CA THR A 64 14.89 -20.83 5.44
C THR A 64 13.81 -21.94 5.44
N LEU A 65 14.15 -23.14 5.86
CA LEU A 65 13.18 -24.24 5.92
C LEU A 65 12.07 -23.99 6.95
N ASP A 66 12.44 -23.44 8.11
CA ASP A 66 11.50 -23.14 9.20
C ASP A 66 10.69 -21.90 8.88
N GLU A 67 11.27 -20.92 8.17
CA GLU A 67 10.56 -19.78 7.60
C GLU A 67 9.45 -20.24 6.65
N VAL A 68 9.76 -21.14 5.69
CA VAL A 68 8.76 -21.67 4.76
C VAL A 68 7.64 -22.40 5.50
N ARG A 69 7.97 -23.25 6.48
CA ARG A 69 6.97 -23.94 7.30
C ARG A 69 6.07 -22.95 8.06
N PHE A 70 6.68 -21.92 8.62
CA PHE A 70 5.95 -20.90 9.37
C PHE A 70 5.03 -20.08 8.45
N VAL A 71 5.49 -19.70 7.27
CA VAL A 71 4.68 -19.02 6.26
C VAL A 71 3.49 -19.87 5.81
N GLU A 72 3.67 -21.17 5.59
CA GLU A 72 2.57 -22.09 5.27
C GLU A 72 1.55 -22.18 6.41
N MET A 73 1.98 -22.12 7.66
CA MET A 73 1.07 -22.06 8.82
C MET A 73 0.30 -20.74 8.90
N LEU A 74 0.87 -19.62 8.43
CA LEU A 74 0.19 -18.33 8.35
C LEU A 74 -0.83 -18.25 7.19
N ARG A 75 -0.67 -19.05 6.15
CA ARG A 75 -1.47 -18.99 4.92
C ARG A 75 -2.98 -19.00 5.14
N PRO A 76 -3.57 -19.84 6.01
CA PRO A 76 -5.02 -19.83 6.29
C PRO A 76 -5.51 -18.53 6.97
N LEU A 77 -4.62 -17.75 7.58
CA LEU A 77 -4.93 -16.51 8.29
C LEU A 77 -4.80 -15.28 7.39
N LEU A 78 -4.33 -15.47 6.15
CA LEU A 78 -4.11 -14.38 5.20
C LEU A 78 -5.38 -14.09 4.40
N THR A 79 -5.69 -12.81 4.26
CA THR A 79 -6.67 -12.31 3.29
C THR A 79 -5.92 -11.96 2.00
N ASN A 80 -6.38 -12.50 0.86
CA ASN A 80 -5.76 -12.33 -0.45
C ASN A 80 -4.25 -12.64 -0.42
N PRO A 81 -3.85 -13.88 -0.14
CA PRO A 81 -2.45 -14.27 -0.10
C PRO A 81 -1.77 -14.04 -1.44
N TYR A 82 -0.55 -13.51 -1.43
CA TYR A 82 0.23 -13.30 -2.63
C TYR A 82 0.88 -14.61 -3.09
N VAL A 83 0.84 -14.86 -4.40
CA VAL A 83 1.48 -16.05 -5.01
C VAL A 83 3.00 -15.98 -4.83
N THR A 84 3.56 -14.80 -5.02
CA THR A 84 4.98 -14.53 -4.81
C THR A 84 5.09 -13.39 -3.81
N PRO A 85 5.60 -13.64 -2.58
CA PRO A 85 5.85 -12.58 -1.62
C PRO A 85 6.87 -11.57 -2.13
N GLU A 86 6.67 -10.28 -1.84
CA GLU A 86 7.76 -9.31 -1.95
C GLU A 86 8.65 -9.50 -0.71
N ILE A 87 9.96 -9.43 -0.91
CA ILE A 87 10.96 -9.72 0.13
C ILE A 87 11.92 -8.54 0.27
N GLU A 88 12.25 -8.22 1.51
CA GLU A 88 13.32 -7.28 1.86
C GLU A 88 14.23 -7.91 2.89
N GLU A 89 15.54 -7.69 2.74
CA GLU A 89 16.54 -8.26 3.63
C GLU A 89 17.39 -7.14 4.23
N LEU A 90 17.81 -7.34 5.48
CA LEU A 90 18.62 -6.39 6.23
C LEU A 90 19.64 -7.17 7.06
N GLU A 91 20.90 -6.75 7.05
CA GLU A 91 21.93 -7.32 7.90
C GLU A 91 22.02 -6.55 9.22
N ILE A 92 22.15 -7.30 10.32
CA ILE A 92 22.24 -6.73 11.67
C ILE A 92 23.53 -7.25 12.29
N HIS A 93 24.40 -6.32 12.66
CA HIS A 93 25.67 -6.62 13.32
C HIS A 93 25.60 -6.15 14.77
N SER A 94 25.96 -7.04 15.71
CA SER A 94 26.03 -6.69 17.12
C SER A 94 27.48 -6.61 17.57
N GLY A 95 27.87 -5.47 18.13
CA GLY A 95 29.24 -5.25 18.57
C GLY A 95 29.44 -3.92 19.29
N LYS A 96 30.69 -3.65 19.73
CA LYS A 96 31.04 -2.45 20.54
C LYS A 96 31.04 -1.12 19.75
N GLY A 97 30.52 -1.08 18.50
CA GLY A 97 30.59 0.06 17.60
C GLY A 97 29.49 1.12 17.80
N GLY A 98 28.56 0.89 18.72
CA GLY A 98 27.39 1.78 18.90
C GLY A 98 26.23 1.46 17.96
N ILE A 99 25.13 2.23 18.07
CA ILE A 99 23.96 2.10 17.24
C ILE A 99 24.14 2.93 15.97
N GLY A 100 23.97 2.33 14.80
CA GLY A 100 24.07 3.02 13.51
C GLY A 100 23.36 2.25 12.40
N VAL A 101 22.90 2.98 11.39
CA VAL A 101 22.28 2.41 10.17
C VAL A 101 23.05 2.97 8.99
N GLN A 102 23.59 2.10 8.16
CA GLN A 102 24.34 2.50 6.95
C GLN A 102 24.27 1.43 5.86
N SER A 103 24.01 1.85 4.64
CA SER A 103 24.10 1.02 3.43
C SER A 103 23.38 -0.33 3.52
N GLY A 104 22.17 -0.33 4.10
CA GLY A 104 21.38 -1.55 4.25
C GLY A 104 21.86 -2.51 5.34
N ALA A 105 22.64 -2.04 6.30
CA ALA A 105 23.05 -2.77 7.49
C ALA A 105 22.80 -1.95 8.77
N VAL A 106 22.43 -2.63 9.83
CA VAL A 106 22.20 -2.04 11.15
C VAL A 106 23.27 -2.55 12.12
N SER A 107 23.96 -1.62 12.77
CA SER A 107 24.88 -1.93 13.87
C SER A 107 24.18 -1.66 15.20
N LEU A 108 24.25 -2.60 16.14
CA LEU A 108 23.68 -2.52 17.47
C LEU A 108 24.78 -2.75 18.51
N ASP A 109 24.65 -2.14 19.67
CA ASP A 109 25.48 -2.43 20.84
C ASP A 109 25.16 -3.81 21.45
N ASP A 110 23.85 -4.16 21.50
CA ASP A 110 23.32 -5.45 21.92
C ASP A 110 22.03 -5.78 21.16
N ILE A 111 21.64 -7.04 21.14
CA ILE A 111 20.36 -7.49 20.57
C ILE A 111 19.33 -7.59 21.69
N SER A 112 18.32 -6.74 21.65
CA SER A 112 17.14 -6.82 22.51
C SER A 112 15.86 -7.02 21.71
N LEU A 113 14.80 -7.48 22.37
CA LEU A 113 13.49 -7.70 21.70
C LEU A 113 12.93 -6.40 21.12
N GLU A 114 13.04 -5.33 21.88
CA GLU A 114 12.52 -4.01 21.55
C GLU A 114 13.25 -3.44 20.33
N LYS A 115 14.58 -3.61 20.24
CA LYS A 115 15.36 -3.19 19.06
C LYS A 115 14.97 -3.98 17.82
N LEU A 116 14.75 -5.30 17.96
CA LEU A 116 14.27 -6.13 16.85
C LEU A 116 12.86 -5.73 16.40
N GLN A 117 11.98 -5.35 17.33
CA GLN A 117 10.65 -4.85 17.00
C GLN A 117 10.69 -3.52 16.24
N ILE A 118 11.56 -2.59 16.63
CA ILE A 118 11.79 -1.32 15.92
C ILE A 118 12.31 -1.55 14.51
N ILE A 119 13.30 -2.44 14.35
CA ILE A 119 13.83 -2.80 13.03
C ILE A 119 12.75 -3.48 12.19
N ALA A 120 11.97 -4.38 12.78
CA ALA A 120 10.86 -5.04 12.09
C ALA A 120 9.81 -4.05 11.59
N ASP A 121 9.44 -3.06 12.41
CA ASP A 121 8.49 -2.02 12.03
C ASP A 121 8.99 -1.23 10.83
N ALA A 122 10.19 -0.66 10.90
CA ALA A 122 10.77 0.12 9.81
C ALA A 122 10.93 -0.70 8.52
N LEU A 123 11.44 -1.94 8.62
CA LEU A 123 11.63 -2.83 7.48
C LEU A 123 10.29 -3.24 6.84
N SER A 124 9.26 -3.48 7.66
CA SER A 124 7.92 -3.81 7.17
C SER A 124 7.25 -2.64 6.45
N LYS A 125 7.42 -1.41 6.96
CA LYS A 125 6.94 -0.17 6.33
C LYS A 125 7.64 0.08 4.99
N ASN A 126 8.97 -0.10 4.93
CA ASN A 126 9.74 -0.02 3.69
C ASN A 126 9.20 -0.98 2.63
N LEU A 127 8.92 -2.23 3.01
CA LEU A 127 8.40 -3.24 2.10
C LEU A 127 6.98 -2.90 1.58
N VAL A 128 6.13 -2.37 2.45
CA VAL A 128 4.78 -1.91 2.08
C VAL A 128 4.85 -0.70 1.14
N LEU A 129 5.73 0.27 1.41
CA LEU A 129 5.95 1.41 0.51
C LEU A 129 6.38 0.96 -0.89
N LYS A 130 7.36 0.04 -1.01
CA LYS A 130 7.77 -0.53 -2.29
C LYS A 130 6.60 -1.12 -3.08
N LEU A 131 5.71 -1.87 -2.41
CA LEU A 131 4.52 -2.42 -3.06
C LEU A 131 3.60 -1.33 -3.60
N TYR A 132 3.33 -0.29 -2.78
CA TYR A 132 2.41 0.78 -3.20
C TYR A 132 3.02 1.67 -4.29
N GLU A 133 4.31 1.95 -4.23
CA GLU A 133 5.03 2.65 -5.32
C GLU A 133 4.87 1.93 -6.66
N LYS A 134 5.06 0.60 -6.67
CA LYS A 134 4.86 -0.25 -7.85
C LYS A 134 3.41 -0.23 -8.34
N LYS A 135 2.43 -0.32 -7.43
CA LYS A 135 1.01 -0.26 -7.78
C LYS A 135 0.62 1.11 -8.36
N VAL A 136 1.08 2.20 -7.75
CA VAL A 136 0.79 3.57 -8.21
C VAL A 136 1.44 3.83 -9.56
N ALA A 137 2.70 3.42 -9.76
CA ALA A 137 3.36 3.52 -11.06
C ALA A 137 2.55 2.82 -12.16
N GLY A 138 2.08 1.58 -11.89
CA GLY A 138 1.24 0.85 -12.84
C GLY A 138 -0.13 1.50 -13.12
N GLU A 139 -0.67 2.32 -12.23
CA GLU A 139 -1.89 3.09 -12.51
C GLU A 139 -1.58 4.38 -13.31
N PHE A 140 -0.44 5.02 -13.08
CA PHE A 140 0.02 6.13 -13.93
C PHE A 140 0.12 5.70 -15.40
N ASP A 141 0.77 4.59 -15.70
CA ASP A 141 0.93 4.05 -17.06
C ASP A 141 -0.42 3.82 -17.76
N LYS A 142 -1.47 3.59 -16.98
CA LYS A 142 -2.82 3.38 -17.53
C LYS A 142 -3.60 4.67 -17.77
N ILE A 143 -3.26 5.77 -17.12
CA ILE A 143 -3.95 7.07 -17.21
C ILE A 143 -3.28 7.98 -18.24
N GLU A 144 -1.98 7.92 -18.34
CA GLU A 144 -1.20 8.75 -19.25
C GLU A 144 -1.74 8.73 -20.70
N PRO A 145 -2.08 7.58 -21.31
CA PRO A 145 -2.67 7.56 -22.64
C PRO A 145 -4.01 8.28 -22.74
N LEU A 146 -4.81 8.30 -21.65
CA LEU A 146 -6.10 9.00 -21.64
C LEU A 146 -5.91 10.50 -21.56
N ALA A 147 -4.93 10.97 -20.80
CA ALA A 147 -4.55 12.37 -20.74
C ALA A 147 -3.96 12.86 -22.07
N GLN A 148 -3.14 12.06 -22.72
CA GLN A 148 -2.59 12.36 -24.06
C GLN A 148 -3.68 12.42 -25.13
N ASP A 149 -4.65 11.51 -25.13
CA ASP A 149 -5.81 11.54 -26.02
C ASP A 149 -6.63 12.83 -25.84
N LEU A 150 -6.84 13.24 -24.60
CA LEU A 150 -7.54 14.51 -24.31
C LEU A 150 -6.74 15.71 -24.80
N ALA A 151 -5.43 15.74 -24.57
CA ALA A 151 -4.55 16.83 -25.01
C ALA A 151 -4.47 16.95 -26.54
N THR A 152 -4.42 15.83 -27.25
CA THR A 152 -4.22 15.80 -28.70
C THR A 152 -5.54 15.94 -29.47
N ASN A 153 -6.59 15.28 -29.04
CA ASN A 153 -7.84 15.14 -29.79
C ASN A 153 -9.02 15.92 -29.17
N GLY A 154 -8.83 16.53 -27.99
CA GLY A 154 -9.91 17.16 -27.23
C GLY A 154 -11.05 16.19 -26.86
N LYS A 155 -10.78 14.88 -26.90
CA LYS A 155 -11.77 13.82 -26.67
C LYS A 155 -11.19 12.75 -25.77
N VAL A 156 -12.01 12.25 -24.85
CA VAL A 156 -11.69 11.04 -24.09
C VAL A 156 -12.27 9.85 -24.82
N SER A 157 -11.43 9.02 -25.43
CA SER A 157 -11.85 7.85 -26.22
C SER A 157 -12.33 6.69 -25.33
N ALA A 158 -11.99 6.70 -24.03
CA ALA A 158 -12.45 5.69 -23.10
C ALA A 158 -13.91 5.93 -22.69
N GLY A 159 -14.75 4.89 -22.78
CA GLY A 159 -16.12 4.96 -22.26
C GLY A 159 -16.14 5.19 -20.74
N SER A 160 -17.21 5.84 -20.22
CA SER A 160 -17.38 6.18 -18.79
C SER A 160 -17.10 5.00 -17.84
N LYS A 161 -17.56 3.81 -18.19
CA LYS A 161 -17.37 2.61 -17.38
C LYS A 161 -15.88 2.28 -17.16
N LYS A 162 -15.05 2.45 -18.19
CA LYS A 162 -13.61 2.21 -18.11
C LYS A 162 -12.92 3.27 -17.25
N LEU A 163 -13.36 4.52 -17.36
CA LEU A 163 -12.85 5.64 -16.54
C LEU A 163 -13.23 5.47 -15.07
N LEU A 164 -14.49 5.22 -14.76
CA LEU A 164 -14.97 4.94 -13.40
C LEU A 164 -14.28 3.74 -12.76
N SER A 165 -14.01 2.67 -13.54
CA SER A 165 -13.24 1.53 -13.07
C SER A 165 -11.80 1.92 -12.67
N LYS A 166 -11.19 2.86 -13.40
CA LYS A 166 -9.86 3.38 -13.07
C LYS A 166 -9.87 4.20 -11.79
N ILE A 167 -10.83 5.12 -11.66
CA ILE A 167 -11.03 5.90 -10.43
C ILE A 167 -11.22 4.96 -9.23
N GLY A 168 -12.07 3.95 -9.39
CA GLY A 168 -12.30 2.93 -8.34
C GLY A 168 -11.05 2.16 -7.94
N SER A 169 -10.19 1.81 -8.90
CA SER A 169 -8.91 1.11 -8.59
C SER A 169 -7.96 2.00 -7.79
N MET A 170 -7.92 3.31 -8.07
CA MET A 170 -7.09 4.28 -7.35
C MET A 170 -7.58 4.51 -5.93
N LEU A 171 -8.88 4.76 -5.76
CA LEU A 171 -9.48 4.91 -4.45
C LEU A 171 -9.24 3.67 -3.57
N LEU A 172 -9.24 2.46 -4.17
CA LEU A 172 -8.89 1.24 -3.46
C LEU A 172 -7.42 1.20 -3.03
N ILE A 173 -6.49 1.68 -3.86
CA ILE A 173 -5.07 1.74 -3.51
C ILE A 173 -4.88 2.73 -2.36
N GLU A 174 -5.42 3.95 -2.50
CA GLU A 174 -5.37 4.99 -1.47
C GLU A 174 -5.95 4.51 -0.13
N HIS A 175 -7.17 3.96 -0.15
CA HIS A 175 -7.81 3.42 1.05
C HIS A 175 -7.01 2.30 1.72
N ARG A 176 -6.39 1.43 0.92
CA ARG A 176 -5.56 0.35 1.44
C ARG A 176 -4.24 0.85 2.01
N MET A 177 -3.65 1.87 1.42
CA MET A 177 -2.41 2.47 1.90
C MET A 177 -2.63 3.19 3.23
N VAL A 178 -3.59 4.12 3.27
CA VAL A 178 -3.90 4.92 4.46
C VAL A 178 -4.41 4.06 5.62
N GLY A 179 -5.26 3.06 5.33
CA GLY A 179 -5.92 2.27 6.37
C GLY A 179 -5.15 1.03 6.86
N ARG A 180 -3.94 0.74 6.33
CA ARG A 180 -3.29 -0.53 6.63
C ARG A 180 -1.93 -0.47 7.30
N ALA A 181 -1.06 0.41 6.87
CA ALA A 181 0.32 0.38 7.32
C ALA A 181 0.67 1.47 8.31
N GLU A 182 -0.22 2.49 8.48
CA GLU A 182 0.04 3.63 9.40
C GLU A 182 1.51 4.06 9.34
N ILE A 183 2.04 4.21 8.09
CA ILE A 183 3.48 4.34 7.83
C ILE A 183 4.05 5.58 8.54
N GLY A 184 3.25 6.65 8.63
CA GLY A 184 3.62 7.88 9.31
C GLY A 184 3.60 7.79 10.84
N ASP A 185 3.04 6.73 11.42
CA ASP A 185 2.94 6.62 12.86
C ASP A 185 4.19 5.95 13.44
N LYS A 186 4.65 6.44 14.57
CA LYS A 186 5.74 5.83 15.32
C LYS A 186 5.29 4.51 15.93
N PRO A 187 6.15 3.46 15.98
CA PRO A 187 5.80 2.19 16.59
C PRO A 187 5.49 2.31 18.08
N GLU A 188 4.47 1.58 18.53
CA GLU A 188 4.06 1.61 19.97
C GLU A 188 5.21 1.25 20.91
N THR A 189 6.14 0.41 20.47
CA THR A 189 7.34 0.03 21.23
C THR A 189 8.16 1.24 21.71
N LEU A 190 8.11 2.39 20.98
CA LEU A 190 8.82 3.63 21.39
C LEU A 190 8.18 4.33 22.58
N TRP A 191 6.89 4.13 22.83
CA TRP A 191 6.21 4.74 23.98
C TRP A 191 6.78 4.21 25.31
N ASP A 192 7.10 2.90 25.32
CA ASP A 192 7.70 2.26 26.48
C ASP A 192 9.23 2.36 26.50
N ASN A 193 9.85 2.63 25.33
CA ASN A 193 11.30 2.66 25.14
C ASN A 193 11.76 3.92 24.39
N PRO A 194 11.66 5.13 24.98
CA PRO A 194 12.03 6.39 24.32
C PRO A 194 13.52 6.47 23.91
N ASN A 195 14.38 5.72 24.60
CA ASN A 195 15.81 5.62 24.27
C ASN A 195 16.10 5.00 22.90
N LEU A 196 15.14 4.32 22.28
CA LEU A 196 15.24 3.74 20.95
C LEU A 196 14.80 4.69 19.84
N GLU A 197 14.36 5.91 20.15
CA GLU A 197 13.93 6.90 19.17
C GLU A 197 15.05 7.23 18.16
N GLY A 198 16.30 7.28 18.62
CA GLY A 198 17.46 7.51 17.75
C GLY A 198 17.68 6.38 16.73
N LEU A 199 17.46 5.11 17.14
CA LEU A 199 17.52 3.98 16.22
C LEU A 199 16.39 4.05 15.19
N TYR A 200 15.16 4.34 15.64
CA TYR A 200 14.02 4.45 14.73
C TYR A 200 14.20 5.59 13.73
N ALA A 201 14.62 6.76 14.19
CA ALA A 201 14.89 7.90 13.30
C ALA A 201 15.96 7.60 12.24
N SER A 202 17.03 6.87 12.63
CA SER A 202 18.05 6.46 11.67
C SER A 202 17.54 5.46 10.63
N LEU A 203 16.62 4.56 11.00
CA LEU A 203 15.96 3.62 10.08
C LEU A 203 14.95 4.32 9.17
N GLU A 204 14.18 5.26 9.73
CA GLU A 204 13.22 6.09 9.00
C GLU A 204 13.91 6.90 7.91
N ASP A 205 15.08 7.50 8.24
CA ASP A 205 15.92 8.27 7.32
C ASP A 205 16.56 7.36 6.24
N GLU A 206 17.20 6.25 6.64
CA GLU A 206 17.82 5.30 5.70
C GLU A 206 16.84 4.73 4.68
N PHE A 207 15.59 4.45 5.10
CA PHE A 207 14.54 3.95 4.21
C PHE A 207 13.70 5.06 3.56
N GLU A 208 13.97 6.33 3.87
CA GLU A 208 13.24 7.51 3.37
C GLU A 208 11.72 7.37 3.57
N LEU A 209 11.28 6.84 4.73
CA LEU A 209 9.90 6.43 4.92
C LEU A 209 8.91 7.60 4.78
N ILE A 210 9.21 8.74 5.38
CA ILE A 210 8.37 9.95 5.37
C ILE A 210 8.34 10.60 3.98
N GLU A 211 9.50 10.74 3.35
CA GLU A 211 9.65 11.36 2.04
C GLU A 211 8.93 10.56 0.96
N ARG A 212 9.11 9.23 0.97
CA ARG A 212 8.49 8.31 0.02
C ARG A 212 6.99 8.24 0.21
N GLN A 213 6.52 8.21 1.47
CA GLN A 213 5.09 8.29 1.76
C GLN A 213 4.50 9.60 1.21
N SER A 214 5.12 10.75 1.52
CA SER A 214 4.66 12.06 1.04
C SER A 214 4.68 12.17 -0.48
N ALA A 215 5.68 11.56 -1.15
CA ALA A 215 5.74 11.51 -2.60
C ALA A 215 4.62 10.63 -3.18
N LEU A 216 4.30 9.52 -2.52
CA LEU A 216 3.24 8.60 -2.90
C LEU A 216 1.86 9.25 -2.77
N ASP A 217 1.60 9.96 -1.66
CA ASP A 217 0.37 10.70 -1.41
C ASP A 217 0.14 11.79 -2.47
N ARG A 218 1.20 12.54 -2.83
CA ARG A 218 1.13 13.53 -3.92
C ARG A 218 0.81 12.88 -5.27
N LYS A 219 1.40 11.72 -5.57
CA LYS A 219 1.12 10.99 -6.82
C LYS A 219 -0.32 10.49 -6.84
N LEU A 220 -0.84 9.97 -5.74
CA LEU A 220 -2.23 9.53 -5.63
C LEU A 220 -3.21 10.69 -5.79
N GLY A 221 -2.93 11.83 -5.14
CA GLY A 221 -3.73 13.06 -5.32
C GLY A 221 -3.77 13.51 -6.78
N LEU A 222 -2.62 13.58 -7.46
CA LEU A 222 -2.56 13.95 -8.89
C LEU A 222 -3.36 13.00 -9.78
N ILE A 223 -3.29 11.70 -9.51
CA ILE A 223 -4.06 10.69 -10.23
C ILE A 223 -5.57 10.89 -10.00
N SER A 224 -5.99 11.11 -8.75
CA SER A 224 -7.38 11.34 -8.38
C SER A 224 -7.95 12.58 -9.07
N ASP A 225 -7.22 13.70 -9.02
CA ASP A 225 -7.62 14.96 -9.66
C ASP A 225 -7.71 14.82 -11.19
N THR A 226 -6.75 14.12 -11.80
CA THR A 226 -6.76 13.84 -13.25
C THR A 226 -7.97 13.00 -13.62
N ALA A 227 -8.25 11.96 -12.85
CA ALA A 227 -9.37 11.06 -13.09
C ALA A 227 -10.73 11.79 -12.93
N GLN A 228 -10.85 12.66 -11.92
CA GLN A 228 -12.02 13.50 -11.72
C GLN A 228 -12.23 14.46 -12.90
N THR A 229 -11.18 15.16 -13.33
CA THR A 229 -11.22 16.06 -14.50
C THR A 229 -11.68 15.34 -15.76
N LEU A 230 -11.18 14.12 -15.99
CA LEU A 230 -11.59 13.29 -17.13
C LEU A 230 -13.07 12.88 -17.04
N ALA A 231 -13.57 12.58 -15.83
CA ALA A 231 -14.97 12.26 -15.60
C ALA A 231 -15.89 13.47 -15.89
N ASP A 232 -15.51 14.66 -15.40
CA ASP A 232 -16.27 15.90 -15.59
C ASP A 232 -16.35 16.29 -17.08
N VAL A 233 -15.24 16.16 -17.81
CA VAL A 233 -15.22 16.40 -19.28
C VAL A 233 -16.14 15.41 -20.01
N TRP A 234 -16.22 14.17 -19.54
CA TRP A 234 -17.08 13.17 -20.16
C TRP A 234 -18.56 13.42 -19.88
N ASP A 235 -18.93 13.77 -18.65
CA ASP A 235 -20.31 14.06 -18.24
C ASP A 235 -20.88 15.28 -18.98
N ASN A 236 -20.10 16.34 -19.13
CA ASN A 236 -20.50 17.53 -19.90
C ASN A 236 -20.84 17.17 -21.35
N LYS A 237 -20.11 16.23 -21.99
CA LYS A 237 -20.44 15.78 -23.35
C LYS A 237 -21.75 15.01 -23.44
N GLN A 238 -22.16 14.31 -22.41
CA GLN A 238 -23.44 13.60 -22.35
C GLN A 238 -24.60 14.60 -22.23
N LEU A 239 -24.46 15.63 -21.40
CA LEU A 239 -25.45 16.69 -21.22
C LEU A 239 -25.73 17.42 -22.55
N HIS A 240 -24.68 17.80 -23.29
CA HIS A 240 -24.86 18.44 -24.61
C HIS A 240 -25.58 17.56 -25.63
N LYS A 241 -25.41 16.24 -25.62
CA LYS A 241 -26.18 15.36 -26.49
C LYS A 241 -27.66 15.35 -26.12
N LEU A 242 -27.99 15.35 -24.83
CA LEU A 242 -29.37 15.43 -24.35
C LEU A 242 -30.03 16.76 -24.77
N GLU A 243 -29.33 17.89 -24.65
CA GLU A 243 -29.79 19.20 -25.10
C GLU A 243 -30.13 19.19 -26.60
N TRP A 244 -29.23 18.59 -27.44
CA TRP A 244 -29.49 18.46 -28.87
C TRP A 244 -30.71 17.58 -29.19
N TYR A 245 -30.97 16.50 -28.42
CA TYR A 245 -32.19 15.71 -28.57
C TYR A 245 -33.45 16.52 -28.23
N VAL A 246 -33.41 17.29 -27.15
CA VAL A 246 -34.53 18.17 -26.74
C VAL A 246 -34.79 19.24 -27.82
N ILE A 247 -33.74 19.91 -28.31
CA ILE A 247 -33.85 20.90 -29.38
C ILE A 247 -34.45 20.26 -30.64
N GLY A 248 -33.99 19.05 -31.01
CA GLY A 248 -34.52 18.31 -32.16
C GLY A 248 -36.01 17.97 -32.02
N LEU A 249 -36.45 17.57 -30.82
CA LEU A 249 -37.87 17.32 -30.56
C LEU A 249 -38.71 18.59 -30.65
N ILE A 250 -38.25 19.70 -30.12
CA ILE A 250 -38.95 21.02 -30.20
C ILE A 250 -39.08 21.46 -31.67
N VAL A 251 -37.99 21.34 -32.44
CA VAL A 251 -38.02 21.67 -33.88
C VAL A 251 -39.03 20.78 -34.63
N PHE A 252 -39.07 19.50 -34.33
CA PHE A 252 -40.01 18.56 -34.92
C PHE A 252 -41.45 18.89 -34.55
N GLU A 253 -41.75 19.28 -33.31
CA GLU A 253 -43.07 19.70 -32.87
C GLU A 253 -43.53 20.98 -33.57
N ILE A 254 -42.63 21.93 -33.77
CA ILE A 254 -42.91 23.16 -34.53
C ILE A 254 -43.27 22.82 -35.98
N PHE A 255 -42.55 21.88 -36.62
CA PHE A 255 -42.86 21.43 -37.98
C PHE A 255 -44.24 20.79 -38.09
N ILE A 256 -44.62 19.93 -37.15
CA ILE A 256 -45.95 19.30 -37.11
C ILE A 256 -47.04 20.39 -36.95
N SER A 257 -46.86 21.31 -36.02
CA SER A 257 -47.81 22.39 -35.76
C SER A 257 -48.02 23.31 -36.99
N LEU A 258 -46.95 23.64 -37.71
CA LEU A 258 -47.00 24.38 -38.96
C LEU A 258 -47.72 23.61 -40.07
N PHE A 259 -47.47 22.31 -40.17
CA PHE A 259 -48.14 21.45 -41.14
C PHE A 259 -49.64 21.32 -40.87
N GLU A 260 -50.06 21.19 -39.63
CA GLU A 260 -51.47 21.19 -39.24
C GLU A 260 -52.14 22.53 -39.52
N LEU A 261 -51.46 23.63 -39.26
CA LEU A 261 -51.96 24.99 -39.52
C LEU A 261 -52.15 25.18 -41.04
N SER A 262 -51.19 24.77 -41.87
CA SER A 262 -51.28 24.89 -43.33
C SER A 262 -52.41 24.03 -43.90
N GLY A 263 -52.67 22.85 -43.35
CA GLY A 263 -53.78 21.99 -43.73
C GLY A 263 -55.18 22.56 -43.39
N LYS A 264 -55.24 23.44 -42.37
CA LYS A 264 -56.51 24.17 -42.01
C LYS A 264 -56.77 25.36 -42.92
N PHE A 265 -55.76 25.93 -43.56
CA PHE A 265 -55.94 27.08 -44.52
C PHE A 265 -56.32 26.64 -45.94
N TRP A 266 -56.27 25.33 -46.25
CA TRP A 266 -56.59 24.74 -47.54
C TRP A 266 -57.94 24.01 -47.57
N LYS A 267 -58.75 24.15 -46.52
CA LYS A 267 -60.16 23.75 -46.45
C LYS A 267 -61.03 24.97 -46.35
#